data_40439dea1ac94e89810651246646442d
#
_entry.id   40439dea1ac94e89810651246646442d
#
_cell.length_a   1.000
_cell.length_b   1.000
_cell.length_c   1.000
_cell.angle_alpha   90.00
_cell.angle_beta   90.00
_cell.angle_gamma   90.00
#
_symmetry.space_group_name_H-M   'P 1'
#
loop_
_entity.id
_entity.type
_entity.pdbx_description
1 polymer ?
#
loop_
_entity_poly.entity_id
_entity_poly.type
_entity_poly.pdbx_seq_one_letter_code
_entity_poly.pdbx_strand_id
1 'polypeptide(L)'
;EIISLDTSDANNYVKRLVPAIDTKGNDVKPLQRENPVLRTAYFKDDMGYTTEPYQFYFKKGVNTIELTAVKECVVIDKITVLSVAEELSYEEYKALNAGKPATNGTFSSRVEGEAASAKSSPTLYPTTDRTSSMTYPSSYTATKLNAIGGDNWRVLGDWITWEVDVPADGYYNISMRTKQSTVRGMYSN
;
A
#
# COMPACT_ATOMS: atom_id res chain seq x y z
N GLU A 1 14.92 6.38 8.45
CA GLU A 1 14.41 6.87 7.17
C GLU A 1 13.86 8.28 7.35
N ILE A 2 14.28 9.22 6.53
CA ILE A 2 13.81 10.60 6.59
C ILE A 2 12.92 10.84 5.38
N ILE A 3 11.70 11.26 5.64
CA ILE A 3 10.73 11.64 4.61
C ILE A 3 10.50 13.14 4.72
N SER A 4 10.67 13.86 3.63
CA SER A 4 10.36 15.29 3.55
C SER A 4 9.02 15.52 2.87
N LEU A 5 8.31 16.56 3.32
CA LEU A 5 7.10 17.05 2.69
C LEU A 5 7.43 18.40 2.04
N ASP A 6 7.25 18.50 0.74
CA ASP A 6 7.35 19.77 0.02
C ASP A 6 5.98 20.46 0.05
N THR A 7 5.94 21.63 0.68
CA THR A 7 4.74 22.46 0.84
C THR A 7 4.86 23.80 0.11
N SER A 8 5.68 23.85 -0.95
CA SER A 8 5.90 25.08 -1.73
C SER A 8 4.63 25.65 -2.36
N ASP A 9 3.63 24.81 -2.56
CA ASP A 9 2.27 25.16 -2.96
C ASP A 9 1.28 24.65 -1.91
N ALA A 10 0.49 25.52 -1.30
CA ALA A 10 -0.48 25.17 -0.28
C ALA A 10 -1.53 24.13 -0.71
N ASN A 11 -1.73 23.94 -2.01
CA ASN A 11 -2.67 22.99 -2.58
C ASN A 11 -2.00 21.72 -3.15
N ASN A 12 -0.67 21.70 -3.22
CA ASN A 12 0.10 20.62 -3.78
C ASN A 12 1.20 20.17 -2.81
N TYR A 13 1.07 18.97 -2.31
CA TYR A 13 2.04 18.37 -1.39
C TYR A 13 2.78 17.23 -2.07
N VAL A 14 4.11 17.20 -1.90
CA VAL A 14 4.96 16.13 -2.41
C VAL A 14 5.71 15.50 -1.24
N LYS A 15 5.37 14.26 -0.91
CA LYS A 15 6.09 13.46 0.08
C LYS A 15 7.20 12.67 -0.61
N ARG A 16 8.43 12.88 -0.20
CA ARG A 16 9.63 12.26 -0.78
C ARG A 16 10.48 11.60 0.28
N LEU A 17 11.15 10.53 -0.11
CA LEU A 17 12.25 9.98 0.65
C LEU A 17 13.47 10.92 0.53
N VAL A 18 14.11 11.22 1.68
CA VAL A 18 15.40 11.93 1.73
C VAL A 18 16.46 10.94 2.23
N PRO A 19 17.13 10.22 1.32
CA PRO A 19 18.14 9.24 1.70
C PRO A 19 19.43 9.91 2.17
N ALA A 20 20.23 9.20 2.97
CA ALA A 20 21.62 9.57 3.18
C ALA A 20 22.37 9.47 1.85
N ILE A 21 23.43 10.28 1.69
CA ILE A 21 24.23 10.34 0.46
C ILE A 21 25.66 9.89 0.78
N ASP A 22 26.19 9.02 -0.05
CA ASP A 22 27.59 8.58 0.06
C ASP A 22 28.57 9.64 -0.49
N THR A 23 29.88 9.39 -0.33
CA THR A 23 30.94 10.30 -0.77
C THR A 23 31.01 10.49 -2.30
N LYS A 24 30.31 9.66 -3.07
CA LYS A 24 30.21 9.73 -4.54
C LYS A 24 28.90 10.36 -5.02
N GLY A 25 28.04 10.83 -4.09
CA GLY A 25 26.76 11.45 -4.38
C GLY A 25 25.62 10.47 -4.63
N ASN A 26 25.82 9.18 -4.35
CA ASN A 26 24.77 8.17 -4.50
C ASN A 26 23.86 8.14 -3.26
N ASP A 27 22.59 7.89 -3.49
CA ASP A 27 21.63 7.63 -2.43
C ASP A 27 21.92 6.28 -1.76
N VAL A 28 21.95 6.29 -0.44
CA VAL A 28 22.12 5.09 0.37
C VAL A 28 20.75 4.54 0.74
N LYS A 29 20.56 3.24 0.56
CA LYS A 29 19.30 2.58 0.95
C LYS A 29 19.04 2.78 2.44
N PRO A 30 17.81 3.18 2.82
CA PRO A 30 17.42 3.26 4.21
C PRO A 30 17.53 1.92 4.93
N LEU A 31 17.93 1.97 6.20
CA LEU A 31 17.95 0.78 7.05
C LEU A 31 16.52 0.25 7.22
N GLN A 32 16.33 -1.03 6.92
CA GLN A 32 15.06 -1.71 7.14
C GLN A 32 14.91 -2.04 8.62
N ARG A 33 13.74 -1.79 9.17
CA ARG A 33 13.39 -2.14 10.56
C ARG A 33 12.16 -3.03 10.54
N GLU A 34 12.23 -4.12 11.28
CA GLU A 34 11.07 -4.92 11.60
C GLU A 34 10.28 -4.25 12.71
N ASN A 35 8.99 -4.10 12.50
CA ASN A 35 8.08 -3.58 13.49
C ASN A 35 6.84 -4.49 13.52
N PRO A 36 6.71 -5.34 14.55
CA PRO A 36 5.55 -6.20 14.69
C PRO A 36 4.28 -5.35 14.80
N VAL A 37 3.32 -5.58 13.93
CA VAL A 37 2.05 -4.87 13.88
C VAL A 37 0.90 -5.87 13.96
N LEU A 38 -0.03 -5.66 14.89
CA LEU A 38 -1.27 -6.41 14.92
C LEU A 38 -2.15 -5.99 13.74
N ARG A 39 -2.55 -6.95 12.94
CA ARG A 39 -3.43 -6.74 11.79
C ARG A 39 -4.68 -7.59 11.92
N THR A 40 -5.82 -7.02 11.56
CA THR A 40 -7.04 -7.78 11.38
C THR A 40 -7.14 -8.20 9.91
N ALA A 41 -7.29 -9.49 9.68
CA ALA A 41 -7.45 -10.05 8.35
C ALA A 41 -8.57 -11.09 8.36
N TYR A 42 -9.26 -11.21 7.24
CA TYR A 42 -10.21 -12.30 7.02
C TYR A 42 -9.47 -13.56 6.56
N PHE A 43 -10.02 -14.73 6.89
CA PHE A 43 -9.60 -15.97 6.25
C PHE A 43 -10.01 -15.93 4.78
N LYS A 44 -9.05 -16.00 3.88
CA LYS A 44 -9.27 -15.99 2.44
C LYS A 44 -8.27 -16.86 1.72
N ASP A 45 -8.48 -17.06 0.44
CA ASP A 45 -7.54 -17.78 -0.42
C ASP A 45 -6.21 -17.01 -0.55
N ASP A 46 -5.11 -17.65 -0.18
CA ASP A 46 -3.76 -17.12 -0.30
C ASP A 46 -3.19 -17.24 -1.71
N MET A 47 -3.78 -18.12 -2.53
CA MET A 47 -3.37 -18.34 -3.92
C MET A 47 -4.05 -17.36 -4.90
N GLY A 48 -5.04 -16.61 -4.45
CA GLY A 48 -5.72 -15.59 -5.24
C GLY A 48 -6.74 -16.13 -6.25
N TYR A 49 -7.18 -17.38 -6.12
CA TYR A 49 -8.25 -17.92 -6.95
C TYR A 49 -9.61 -17.31 -6.63
N THR A 50 -9.81 -16.92 -5.37
CA THR A 50 -11.00 -16.18 -4.90
C THR A 50 -10.57 -14.93 -4.16
N THR A 51 -11.30 -13.85 -4.37
CA THR A 51 -11.03 -12.55 -3.73
C THR A 51 -11.82 -12.38 -2.43
N GLU A 52 -12.97 -13.03 -2.33
CA GLU A 52 -13.88 -12.94 -1.20
C GLU A 52 -13.36 -13.72 0.01
N PRO A 53 -13.63 -13.24 1.23
CA PRO A 53 -13.35 -14.00 2.43
C PRO A 53 -14.11 -15.33 2.47
N TYR A 54 -13.50 -16.35 3.06
CA TYR A 54 -14.19 -17.60 3.31
C TYR A 54 -15.37 -17.41 4.24
N GLN A 55 -16.48 -18.08 3.96
CA GLN A 55 -17.69 -18.11 4.77
C GLN A 55 -17.82 -19.44 5.45
N PHE A 56 -18.07 -19.41 6.76
CA PHE A 56 -18.20 -20.60 7.59
C PHE A 56 -19.61 -20.68 8.18
N TYR A 57 -20.27 -21.81 8.04
CA TYR A 57 -21.58 -22.01 8.60
C TYR A 57 -21.48 -22.43 10.08
N PHE A 58 -22.03 -21.61 10.98
CA PHE A 58 -22.15 -21.92 12.40
C PHE A 58 -23.60 -22.24 12.76
N LYS A 59 -23.78 -23.31 13.55
CA LYS A 59 -25.11 -23.63 14.13
C LYS A 59 -25.36 -22.74 15.35
N LYS A 60 -26.62 -22.53 15.67
CA LYS A 60 -26.99 -21.84 16.93
C LYS A 60 -26.44 -22.62 18.14
N GLY A 61 -25.74 -21.92 19.01
CA GLY A 61 -25.15 -22.47 20.23
C GLY A 61 -23.62 -22.44 20.20
N VAL A 62 -23.01 -23.32 20.95
CA VAL A 62 -21.53 -23.42 21.04
C VAL A 62 -20.96 -24.05 19.80
N ASN A 63 -19.99 -23.41 19.22
CA ASN A 63 -19.18 -23.92 18.09
C ASN A 63 -17.72 -23.90 18.48
N THR A 64 -16.94 -24.84 17.97
CA THR A 64 -15.50 -24.92 18.18
C THR A 64 -14.78 -24.51 16.93
N ILE A 65 -13.78 -23.64 17.09
CA ILE A 65 -12.86 -23.25 16.03
C ILE A 65 -11.49 -23.79 16.40
N GLU A 66 -10.92 -24.60 15.54
CA GLU A 66 -9.57 -25.15 15.68
C GLU A 66 -8.67 -24.57 14.59
N LEU A 67 -7.54 -24.01 15.00
CA LEU A 67 -6.53 -23.48 14.09
C LEU A 67 -5.27 -24.33 14.22
N THR A 68 -4.79 -24.85 13.10
CA THR A 68 -3.56 -25.64 13.03
C THR A 68 -2.49 -24.83 12.29
N ALA A 69 -1.36 -24.58 12.93
CA ALA A 69 -0.23 -23.93 12.30
C ALA A 69 0.44 -24.88 11.29
N VAL A 70 0.53 -24.48 10.04
CA VAL A 70 1.18 -25.23 8.96
C VAL A 70 2.55 -24.68 8.62
N LYS A 71 2.69 -23.36 8.65
CA LYS A 71 3.93 -22.59 8.44
C LYS A 71 4.00 -21.50 9.48
N GLU A 72 5.12 -20.89 9.65
CA GLU A 72 5.38 -19.62 10.36
C GLU A 72 4.78 -19.48 11.77
N CYS A 73 5.43 -18.69 12.57
CA CYS A 73 4.96 -18.32 13.91
C CYS A 73 3.92 -17.21 13.82
N VAL A 74 2.77 -17.40 14.46
CA VAL A 74 1.69 -16.42 14.54
C VAL A 74 1.36 -16.14 15.99
N VAL A 75 1.22 -14.87 16.33
CA VAL A 75 0.66 -14.41 17.62
C VAL A 75 -0.77 -13.95 17.36
N ILE A 76 -1.73 -14.60 18.01
CA ILE A 76 -3.15 -14.30 17.86
C ILE A 76 -3.61 -13.51 19.09
N ASP A 77 -4.08 -12.30 18.86
CA ASP A 77 -4.69 -11.44 19.87
C ASP A 77 -6.17 -11.84 20.10
N LYS A 78 -6.92 -11.93 19.01
CA LYS A 78 -8.36 -12.24 19.07
C LYS A 78 -8.86 -12.87 17.78
N ILE A 79 -9.96 -13.60 17.92
CA ILE A 79 -10.76 -14.11 16.81
C ILE A 79 -12.12 -13.44 16.88
N THR A 80 -12.58 -12.87 15.78
CA THR A 80 -13.90 -12.25 15.67
C THR A 80 -14.73 -13.00 14.63
N VAL A 81 -15.93 -13.40 15.02
CA VAL A 81 -16.91 -13.97 14.09
C VAL A 81 -17.91 -12.88 13.75
N LEU A 82 -18.02 -12.58 12.47
CA LEU A 82 -18.91 -11.55 11.94
C LEU A 82 -19.99 -12.22 11.10
N SER A 83 -21.21 -11.71 11.17
CA SER A 83 -22.24 -12.08 10.21
C SER A 83 -21.82 -11.62 8.82
N VAL A 84 -22.10 -12.42 7.81
CA VAL A 84 -21.89 -12.01 6.42
C VAL A 84 -22.84 -10.84 6.15
N ALA A 85 -22.28 -9.69 5.81
CA ALA A 85 -23.06 -8.55 5.38
C ALA A 85 -23.48 -8.76 3.91
N GLU A 86 -24.71 -8.46 3.60
CA GLU A 86 -25.11 -8.34 2.19
C GLU A 86 -24.35 -7.17 1.56
N GLU A 87 -23.86 -7.35 0.33
CA GLU A 87 -23.26 -6.27 -0.42
C GLU A 87 -24.33 -5.20 -0.66
N LEU A 88 -23.95 -3.95 -0.42
CA LEU A 88 -24.85 -2.83 -0.67
C LEU A 88 -25.15 -2.74 -2.17
N SER A 89 -26.40 -2.57 -2.52
CA SER A 89 -26.77 -2.16 -3.87
C SER A 89 -26.16 -0.77 -4.17
N TYR A 90 -26.03 -0.44 -5.44
CA TYR A 90 -25.53 0.87 -5.84
C TYR A 90 -26.35 2.03 -5.26
N GLU A 91 -27.66 1.88 -5.15
CA GLU A 91 -28.54 2.90 -4.58
C GLU A 91 -28.34 3.07 -3.08
N GLU A 92 -28.17 1.98 -2.33
CA GLU A 92 -27.84 2.02 -0.91
C GLU A 92 -26.45 2.63 -0.67
N TYR A 93 -25.46 2.29 -1.51
CA TYR A 93 -24.14 2.91 -1.47
C TYR A 93 -24.23 4.43 -1.73
N LYS A 94 -25.02 4.86 -2.70
CA LYS A 94 -25.27 6.28 -2.98
C LYS A 94 -25.96 6.98 -1.81
N ALA A 95 -26.97 6.34 -1.23
CA ALA A 95 -27.70 6.88 -0.07
C ALA A 95 -26.78 7.03 1.15
N LEU A 96 -25.94 6.03 1.45
CA LEU A 96 -24.97 6.08 2.52
C LEU A 96 -23.97 7.22 2.36
N ASN A 97 -23.68 7.59 1.13
CA ASN A 97 -22.72 8.63 0.79
C ASN A 97 -23.39 9.96 0.41
N ALA A 98 -24.71 10.02 0.43
CA ALA A 98 -25.45 11.27 0.17
C ALA A 98 -25.08 12.32 1.24
N GLY A 99 -24.75 13.52 0.78
CA GLY A 99 -24.38 14.63 1.65
C GLY A 99 -22.90 14.71 2.03
N LYS A 100 -22.06 13.74 1.65
CA LYS A 100 -20.62 13.91 1.76
C LYS A 100 -20.15 14.95 0.74
N PRO A 101 -19.33 15.95 1.15
CA PRO A 101 -18.94 17.02 0.27
C PRO A 101 -18.07 16.49 -0.89
N ALA A 102 -18.32 16.96 -2.08
CA ALA A 102 -17.36 16.83 -3.17
C ALA A 102 -16.23 17.84 -2.95
N THR A 103 -14.99 17.39 -3.13
CA THR A 103 -13.85 18.32 -3.14
C THR A 103 -13.86 19.14 -4.41
N ASN A 104 -13.49 20.42 -4.32
CA ASN A 104 -13.55 21.36 -5.44
C ASN A 104 -12.45 21.16 -6.51
N GLY A 105 -11.68 20.06 -6.44
CA GLY A 105 -10.71 19.69 -7.45
C GLY A 105 -9.40 20.51 -7.48
N THR A 106 -9.18 21.39 -6.53
CA THR A 106 -7.97 22.24 -6.47
C THR A 106 -6.82 21.62 -5.68
N PHE A 107 -7.10 20.59 -4.87
CA PHE A 107 -6.09 19.92 -4.06
C PHE A 107 -5.45 18.76 -4.82
N SER A 108 -4.13 18.66 -4.71
CA SER A 108 -3.35 17.52 -5.17
C SER A 108 -2.30 17.16 -4.10
N SER A 109 -2.24 15.89 -3.74
CA SER A 109 -1.16 15.35 -2.91
C SER A 109 -0.44 14.26 -3.69
N ARG A 110 0.87 14.31 -3.74
CA ARG A 110 1.71 13.33 -4.40
C ARG A 110 2.66 12.69 -3.40
N VAL A 111 2.63 11.37 -3.32
CA VAL A 111 3.61 10.59 -2.57
C VAL A 111 4.47 9.85 -3.58
N GLU A 112 5.77 10.06 -3.51
CA GLU A 112 6.71 9.32 -4.37
C GLU A 112 6.76 7.85 -3.91
N GLY A 113 6.91 6.93 -4.86
CA GLY A 113 6.82 5.49 -4.57
C GLY A 113 7.80 5.03 -3.50
N GLU A 114 9.02 5.54 -3.52
CA GLU A 114 10.08 5.25 -2.55
C GLU A 114 9.81 5.80 -1.14
N ALA A 115 8.85 6.71 -0.99
CA ALA A 115 8.42 7.29 0.30
C ALA A 115 7.35 6.45 1.01
N ALA A 116 7.32 5.16 0.77
CA ALA A 116 6.42 4.24 1.47
C ALA A 116 6.64 4.25 2.98
N SER A 117 5.55 4.21 3.75
CA SER A 117 5.58 4.24 5.22
C SER A 117 5.75 2.84 5.83
N ALA A 118 5.18 1.82 5.20
CA ALA A 118 5.30 0.43 5.65
C ALA A 118 5.18 -0.54 4.47
N LYS A 119 5.58 -1.78 4.70
CA LYS A 119 5.59 -2.86 3.71
C LYS A 119 5.63 -4.22 4.38
N SER A 120 5.19 -5.26 3.67
CA SER A 120 5.13 -6.64 4.15
C SER A 120 6.49 -7.32 4.27
N SER A 121 7.44 -6.96 3.42
CA SER A 121 8.68 -7.71 3.24
C SER A 121 9.91 -6.79 3.22
N PRO A 122 11.04 -7.22 3.80
CA PRO A 122 12.31 -6.50 3.69
C PRO A 122 12.85 -6.43 2.27
N THR A 123 12.36 -7.26 1.35
CA THR A 123 12.72 -7.22 -0.07
C THR A 123 12.12 -6.02 -0.79
N LEU A 124 11.02 -5.46 -0.28
CA LEU A 124 10.36 -4.27 -0.80
C LEU A 124 11.05 -3.01 -0.28
N TYR A 125 12.16 -2.66 -0.84
CA TYR A 125 12.92 -1.45 -0.50
C TYR A 125 12.96 -0.48 -1.69
N PRO A 126 13.23 0.81 -1.45
CA PRO A 126 13.43 1.78 -2.50
C PRO A 126 14.52 1.34 -3.49
N THR A 127 14.23 1.45 -4.77
CA THR A 127 15.11 1.03 -5.87
C THR A 127 15.40 2.19 -6.81
N THR A 128 16.31 1.95 -7.76
CA THR A 128 16.69 2.91 -8.79
C THR A 128 16.15 2.45 -10.14
N ASP A 129 15.36 3.28 -10.79
CA ASP A 129 15.05 3.14 -12.21
C ASP A 129 15.78 4.22 -13.03
N ARG A 130 16.61 3.78 -13.96
CA ARG A 130 17.34 4.65 -14.91
C ARG A 130 16.84 4.53 -16.35
N THR A 131 15.84 3.73 -16.58
CA THR A 131 15.38 3.40 -17.95
C THR A 131 14.44 4.46 -18.51
N SER A 132 14.00 5.41 -17.71
CA SER A 132 13.15 6.53 -18.12
C SER A 132 13.61 7.82 -17.48
N SER A 133 13.79 8.85 -18.31
CA SER A 133 14.06 10.23 -17.86
C SER A 133 12.89 10.85 -17.11
N MET A 134 11.70 10.23 -17.17
CA MET A 134 10.50 10.68 -16.49
C MET A 134 10.39 10.17 -15.05
N THR A 135 11.26 9.28 -14.61
CA THR A 135 11.35 8.82 -13.23
C THR A 135 12.19 9.81 -12.44
N TYR A 136 11.64 10.36 -11.38
CA TYR A 136 12.27 11.40 -10.57
C TYR A 136 12.44 10.91 -9.12
N PRO A 137 13.56 11.26 -8.45
CA PRO A 137 14.74 11.97 -8.95
C PRO A 137 15.56 11.13 -9.92
N SER A 138 16.27 11.80 -10.84
CA SER A 138 17.18 11.15 -11.78
C SER A 138 18.56 11.81 -11.78
N SER A 139 19.59 11.03 -12.11
CA SER A 139 20.95 11.53 -12.26
C SER A 139 21.72 10.69 -13.27
N TYR A 140 22.55 11.33 -14.06
CA TYR A 140 23.47 10.67 -14.99
C TYR A 140 24.71 10.09 -14.29
N THR A 141 25.12 10.69 -13.19
CA THR A 141 26.38 10.38 -12.51
C THR A 141 26.19 9.61 -11.20
N ALA A 142 25.07 9.81 -10.51
CA ALA A 142 24.81 9.21 -9.20
C ALA A 142 23.61 8.26 -9.25
N THR A 143 23.60 7.29 -8.36
CA THR A 143 22.45 6.42 -8.15
C THR A 143 21.41 7.14 -7.30
N LYS A 144 20.18 7.25 -7.80
CA LYS A 144 19.06 7.86 -7.10
C LYS A 144 17.96 6.82 -6.80
N LEU A 145 17.45 6.84 -5.60
CA LEU A 145 16.29 6.04 -5.21
C LEU A 145 15.02 6.78 -5.69
N ASN A 146 14.30 6.20 -6.64
CA ASN A 146 13.21 6.87 -7.33
C ASN A 146 12.05 5.94 -7.71
N ALA A 147 12.02 4.75 -7.15
CA ALA A 147 10.96 3.76 -7.37
C ALA A 147 10.91 2.76 -6.22
N ILE A 148 9.82 2.01 -6.13
CA ILE A 148 9.66 0.85 -5.26
C ILE A 148 8.91 -0.25 -6.02
N GLY A 149 9.16 -1.51 -5.68
CA GLY A 149 8.50 -2.66 -6.30
C GLY A 149 9.36 -3.29 -7.41
N GLY A 150 8.80 -3.45 -8.60
CA GLY A 150 9.43 -4.15 -9.71
C GLY A 150 9.62 -5.65 -9.40
N ASP A 151 10.78 -6.20 -9.76
CA ASP A 151 11.10 -7.62 -9.52
C ASP A 151 11.10 -8.02 -8.03
N ASN A 152 11.16 -7.04 -7.13
CA ASN A 152 11.10 -7.27 -5.71
C ASN A 152 9.66 -7.40 -5.17
N TRP A 153 8.66 -7.04 -5.96
CA TRP A 153 7.23 -7.09 -5.58
C TRP A 153 6.47 -8.08 -6.46
N ARG A 154 6.68 -9.36 -6.20
CA ARG A 154 6.09 -10.45 -6.98
C ARG A 154 5.55 -11.61 -6.14
N VAL A 155 5.65 -11.50 -4.83
CA VAL A 155 5.07 -12.49 -3.93
C VAL A 155 3.61 -12.16 -3.70
N LEU A 156 2.72 -13.12 -3.92
CA LEU A 156 1.30 -12.93 -3.69
C LEU A 156 1.05 -12.57 -2.22
N GLY A 157 0.22 -11.55 -1.99
CA GLY A 157 -0.07 -11.04 -0.65
C GLY A 157 0.91 -9.98 -0.14
N ASP A 158 2.01 -9.72 -0.84
CA ASP A 158 2.89 -8.60 -0.49
C ASP A 158 2.17 -7.26 -0.68
N TRP A 159 2.41 -6.36 0.28
CA TRP A 159 1.78 -5.05 0.30
C TRP A 159 2.78 -3.94 0.63
N ILE A 160 2.45 -2.75 0.17
CA ILE A 160 3.15 -1.51 0.46
C ILE A 160 2.11 -0.47 0.88
N THR A 161 2.43 0.33 1.89
CA THR A 161 1.55 1.39 2.41
C THR A 161 2.18 2.75 2.22
N TRP A 162 1.39 3.69 1.77
CA TRP A 162 1.72 5.11 1.74
C TRP A 162 0.73 5.89 2.61
N GLU A 163 1.22 6.90 3.28
CA GLU A 163 0.40 7.84 4.05
C GLU A 163 0.23 9.12 3.25
N VAL A 164 -1.01 9.58 3.18
CA VAL A 164 -1.39 10.79 2.45
C VAL A 164 -2.16 11.70 3.38
N ASP A 165 -1.72 12.95 3.48
CA ASP A 165 -2.46 13.98 4.19
C ASP A 165 -3.44 14.66 3.26
N VAL A 166 -4.69 14.78 3.70
CA VAL A 166 -5.77 15.47 2.97
C VAL A 166 -6.33 16.60 3.81
N PRO A 167 -6.68 17.77 3.22
CA PRO A 167 -7.05 18.97 3.97
C PRO A 167 -8.49 18.95 4.49
N ALA A 168 -9.35 18.10 3.97
CA ALA A 168 -10.76 18.06 4.32
C ALA A 168 -11.38 16.69 4.03
N ASP A 169 -12.49 16.43 4.68
CA ASP A 169 -13.32 15.27 4.37
C ASP A 169 -13.93 15.42 2.96
N GLY A 170 -13.93 14.35 2.19
CA GLY A 170 -14.52 14.35 0.85
C GLY A 170 -14.09 13.19 -0.01
N TYR A 171 -14.51 13.21 -1.26
CA TYR A 171 -14.13 12.21 -2.26
C TYR A 171 -12.89 12.65 -3.03
N TYR A 172 -11.91 11.77 -3.10
CA TYR A 172 -10.67 11.97 -3.82
C TYR A 172 -10.47 10.87 -4.84
N ASN A 173 -9.96 11.23 -6.01
CA ASN A 173 -9.48 10.26 -6.98
C ASN A 173 -8.04 9.89 -6.65
N ILE A 174 -7.73 8.61 -6.72
CA ILE A 174 -6.37 8.10 -6.57
C ILE A 174 -5.86 7.75 -7.96
N SER A 175 -4.70 8.29 -8.31
CA SER A 175 -3.99 7.91 -9.53
C SER A 175 -2.61 7.36 -9.18
N MET A 176 -2.17 6.35 -9.90
CA MET A 176 -0.88 5.74 -9.69
C MET A 176 -0.08 5.79 -11.00
N ARG A 177 1.15 6.28 -10.92
CA ARG A 177 2.08 6.24 -12.05
C ARG A 177 2.94 5.00 -11.93
N THR A 178 2.72 4.07 -12.82
CA THR A 178 3.42 2.80 -12.86
C THR A 178 4.20 2.64 -14.16
N LYS A 179 5.21 1.80 -14.11
CA LYS A 179 5.93 1.34 -15.26
C LYS A 179 5.85 -0.18 -15.32
N GLN A 180 5.31 -0.68 -16.41
CA GLN A 180 5.30 -2.10 -16.67
C GLN A 180 6.69 -2.54 -17.14
N SER A 181 7.19 -3.64 -16.57
CA SER A 181 8.39 -4.29 -17.05
C SER A 181 8.16 -4.96 -18.41
N THR A 182 9.19 -5.56 -19.00
CA THR A 182 9.11 -6.25 -20.30
C THR A 182 8.21 -7.49 -20.30
N VAL A 183 7.77 -7.95 -19.14
CA VAL A 183 6.83 -9.07 -18.98
C VAL A 183 5.42 -8.60 -19.31
N ARG A 184 4.78 -9.26 -20.29
CA ARG A 184 3.40 -8.97 -20.67
C ARG A 184 2.41 -9.70 -19.75
N GLY A 185 1.22 -9.13 -19.56
CA GLY A 185 0.11 -9.78 -18.86
C GLY A 185 0.16 -9.67 -17.33
N MET A 186 0.86 -8.67 -16.79
CA MET A 186 0.78 -8.35 -15.36
C MET A 186 -0.46 -7.50 -15.09
N TYR A 187 -1.25 -7.93 -14.13
CA TYR A 187 -2.43 -7.22 -13.65
C TYR A 187 -2.19 -6.80 -12.19
N SER A 188 -2.62 -5.60 -11.84
CA SER A 188 -2.71 -5.12 -10.46
C SER A 188 -4.17 -4.89 -10.11
N ASN A 189 -4.62 -5.40 -8.99
CA ASN A 189 -5.94 -5.14 -8.43
C ASN A 189 -5.83 -4.08 -7.33
#